data_d419df89e29516d589ef1de4777972c9
#
_entry.id   d419df89e29516d589ef1de4777972c9
#
_cell.length_a   1.000
_cell.length_b   1.000
_cell.length_c   1.000
_cell.angle_alpha   90.00
_cell.angle_beta   90.00
_cell.angle_gamma   90.00
#
_symmetry.space_group_name_H-M   'P 1'
#
loop_
_entity.id
_entity.type
_entity.pdbx_description
1 polymer ?
#
loop_
_entity_poly.entity_id
_entity_poly.type
_entity_poly.pdbx_seq_one_letter_code
_entity_poly.pdbx_strand_id
1 'polypeptide(L)'
;QIGAHLGKNPVTVSDRTDRGQATLATGFPSRFPISDAKAVSSFAEILTSFGKVRMIGSACASLALVATGSADVYAEHNIMFWDIAAGLAIVNGAGGTFELEGVNLPEGIHSEPCTVVASNNKFDVSVTMFDKMRGLA
;
A
#
# COMPACT_ATOMS: atom_id res chain seq x y z
N GLN A 1 18.73 -1.54 14.34
CA GLN A 1 17.60 -2.09 13.58
C GLN A 1 18.11 -3.28 12.77
N ILE A 2 17.52 -4.46 12.93
CA ILE A 2 17.80 -5.62 12.09
C ILE A 2 17.04 -5.38 10.80
N GLY A 3 17.74 -5.29 9.66
CA GLY A 3 17.14 -5.05 8.34
C GLY A 3 16.25 -6.22 7.89
N ALA A 4 15.55 -6.04 6.76
CA ALA A 4 14.77 -7.10 6.14
C ALA A 4 15.67 -8.05 5.35
N HIS A 5 15.35 -9.35 5.35
CA HIS A 5 16.12 -10.39 4.68
C HIS A 5 15.19 -11.37 3.94
N LEU A 6 15.65 -11.84 2.78
CA LEU A 6 15.08 -12.98 2.08
C LEU A 6 16.05 -14.18 2.23
N GLY A 7 15.74 -15.08 3.15
CA GLY A 7 16.70 -16.08 3.59
C GLY A 7 17.88 -15.42 4.29
N LYS A 8 19.10 -15.57 3.73
CA LYS A 8 20.33 -14.96 4.26
C LYS A 8 20.70 -13.62 3.59
N ASN A 9 19.99 -13.25 2.52
CA ASN A 9 20.31 -12.06 1.75
C ASN A 9 19.51 -10.83 2.25
N PRO A 10 20.17 -9.72 2.55
CA PRO A 10 19.47 -8.49 2.87
C PRO A 10 18.66 -8.01 1.66
N VAL A 11 17.48 -7.46 1.90
CA VAL A 11 16.64 -6.86 0.88
C VAL A 11 16.40 -5.39 1.19
N THR A 12 16.23 -4.60 0.13
CA THR A 12 15.93 -3.17 0.20
C THR A 12 14.81 -2.82 -0.76
N VAL A 13 14.05 -1.80 -0.42
CA VAL A 13 13.08 -1.20 -1.34
C VAL A 13 13.77 -0.67 -2.60
N SER A 14 13.01 -0.44 -3.66
CA SER A 14 13.54 0.12 -4.91
C SER A 14 14.07 1.55 -4.72
N ASP A 15 14.89 2.01 -5.65
CA ASP A 15 15.39 3.39 -5.74
C ASP A 15 14.67 4.22 -6.82
N ARG A 16 13.59 3.68 -7.39
CA ARG A 16 12.82 4.35 -8.46
C ARG A 16 12.19 5.65 -7.96
N THR A 17 12.29 6.69 -8.77
CA THR A 17 11.77 8.04 -8.48
C THR A 17 10.72 8.51 -9.48
N ASP A 18 10.64 7.89 -10.66
CA ASP A 18 9.66 8.22 -11.70
C ASP A 18 8.37 7.41 -11.49
N ARG A 19 7.30 8.10 -11.11
CA ARG A 19 5.98 7.51 -10.87
C ARG A 19 5.38 6.88 -12.14
N GLY A 20 5.66 7.45 -13.31
CA GLY A 20 5.22 6.91 -14.60
C GLY A 20 5.87 5.57 -14.97
N GLN A 21 6.96 5.20 -14.29
CA GLN A 21 7.61 3.90 -14.42
C GLN A 21 7.40 3.00 -13.20
N ALA A 22 6.80 3.55 -12.14
CA ALA A 22 6.60 2.84 -10.89
C ALA A 22 5.51 1.77 -11.00
N THR A 23 5.67 0.73 -10.21
CA THR A 23 4.70 -0.35 -10.04
C THR A 23 3.92 -0.15 -8.75
N LEU A 24 2.61 0.07 -8.87
CA LEU A 24 1.65 0.01 -7.77
C LEU A 24 1.18 -1.43 -7.59
N ALA A 25 1.36 -1.98 -6.39
CA ALA A 25 0.64 -3.15 -5.92
C ALA A 25 -0.59 -2.70 -5.12
N THR A 26 -1.76 -3.26 -5.40
CA THR A 26 -3.01 -2.87 -4.72
C THR A 26 -3.96 -4.06 -4.64
N GLY A 27 -5.00 -3.94 -3.83
CA GLY A 27 -6.14 -4.84 -3.81
C GLY A 27 -7.35 -4.20 -4.47
N PHE A 28 -8.32 -5.03 -4.87
CA PHE A 28 -9.65 -4.54 -5.19
C PHE A 28 -10.46 -4.57 -3.89
N PRO A 29 -10.91 -3.40 -3.38
CA PRO A 29 -11.58 -3.37 -2.08
C PRO A 29 -12.82 -4.26 -2.06
N SER A 30 -12.87 -5.19 -1.10
CA SER A 30 -14.10 -5.94 -0.83
C SER A 30 -15.22 -4.94 -0.48
N ARG A 31 -16.38 -5.05 -1.09
CA ARG A 31 -17.49 -4.09 -0.97
C ARG A 31 -17.25 -2.75 -1.68
N PHE A 32 -16.45 -2.76 -2.75
CA PHE A 32 -16.28 -1.57 -3.58
C PHE A 32 -17.62 -1.09 -4.13
N PRO A 33 -17.98 0.21 -4.00
CA PRO A 33 -19.26 0.72 -4.46
C PRO A 33 -19.27 0.90 -5.99
N ILE A 34 -19.34 -0.21 -6.72
CA ILE A 34 -19.23 -0.24 -8.20
C ILE A 34 -20.35 0.57 -8.89
N SER A 35 -21.47 0.80 -8.23
CA SER A 35 -22.55 1.66 -8.71
C SER A 35 -22.30 3.16 -8.51
N ASP A 36 -21.31 3.52 -7.71
CA ASP A 36 -20.91 4.92 -7.51
C ASP A 36 -19.85 5.31 -8.54
N ALA A 37 -20.30 6.06 -9.56
CA ALA A 37 -19.42 6.50 -10.64
C ALA A 37 -18.25 7.37 -10.16
N LYS A 38 -18.41 8.14 -9.06
CA LYS A 38 -17.34 8.96 -8.48
C LYS A 38 -16.27 8.08 -7.84
N ALA A 39 -16.65 7.04 -7.10
CA ALA A 39 -15.72 6.08 -6.51
C ALA A 39 -14.95 5.32 -7.60
N VAL A 40 -15.63 4.87 -8.64
CA VAL A 40 -15.02 4.19 -9.79
C VAL A 40 -14.00 5.08 -10.51
N SER A 41 -14.38 6.34 -10.81
CA SER A 41 -13.48 7.32 -11.45
C SER A 41 -12.25 7.59 -10.59
N SER A 42 -12.44 7.79 -9.28
CA SER A 42 -11.34 8.06 -8.35
C SER A 42 -10.37 6.88 -8.23
N PHE A 43 -10.89 5.65 -8.23
CA PHE A 43 -10.04 4.46 -8.25
C PHE A 43 -9.26 4.34 -9.57
N ALA A 44 -9.90 4.61 -10.69
CA ALA A 44 -9.22 4.64 -11.99
C ALA A 44 -8.11 5.70 -12.04
N GLU A 45 -8.32 6.89 -11.45
CA GLU A 45 -7.28 7.93 -11.31
C GLU A 45 -6.06 7.41 -10.53
N ILE A 46 -6.27 6.70 -9.44
CA ILE A 46 -5.19 6.09 -8.66
C ILE A 46 -4.42 5.10 -9.54
N LEU A 47 -5.11 4.18 -10.20
CA LEU A 47 -4.47 3.15 -11.02
C LEU A 47 -3.67 3.73 -12.18
N THR A 48 -4.22 4.73 -12.87
CA THR A 48 -3.58 5.35 -14.04
C THR A 48 -2.46 6.32 -13.69
N SER A 49 -2.32 6.67 -12.42
CA SER A 49 -1.22 7.54 -11.96
C SER A 49 0.13 6.82 -11.84
N PHE A 50 0.17 5.50 -12.02
CA PHE A 50 1.37 4.69 -12.00
C PHE A 50 1.61 4.01 -13.36
N GLY A 51 2.87 3.72 -13.67
CA GLY A 51 3.22 3.08 -14.94
C GLY A 51 2.75 1.63 -15.06
N LYS A 52 2.66 0.93 -13.94
CA LYS A 52 2.18 -0.46 -13.88
C LYS A 52 1.35 -0.68 -12.62
N VAL A 53 0.33 -1.54 -12.73
CA VAL A 53 -0.49 -1.98 -11.59
C VAL A 53 -0.45 -3.50 -11.47
N ARG A 54 -0.40 -3.97 -10.24
CA ARG A 54 -0.50 -5.40 -9.88
C ARG A 54 -1.56 -5.59 -8.80
N MET A 55 -2.50 -6.48 -9.06
CA MET A 55 -3.51 -6.91 -8.10
C MET A 55 -3.29 -8.40 -7.82
N ILE A 56 -2.61 -8.71 -6.72
CA ILE A 56 -2.18 -10.08 -6.40
C ILE A 56 -3.22 -10.80 -5.54
N GLY A 57 -4.08 -10.03 -4.85
CA GLY A 57 -5.08 -10.57 -3.94
C GLY A 57 -4.50 -11.01 -2.59
N SER A 58 -3.31 -10.53 -2.24
CA SER A 58 -2.67 -10.75 -0.95
C SER A 58 -1.87 -9.52 -0.56
N ALA A 59 -2.27 -8.87 0.53
CA ALA A 59 -1.57 -7.72 1.10
C ALA A 59 -0.14 -8.08 1.50
N CYS A 60 0.05 -9.21 2.19
CA CYS A 60 1.38 -9.68 2.59
C CYS A 60 2.31 -9.90 1.40
N ALA A 61 1.82 -10.53 0.32
CA ALA A 61 2.61 -10.74 -0.89
C ALA A 61 2.95 -9.41 -1.56
N SER A 62 2.01 -8.48 -1.64
CA SER A 62 2.20 -7.14 -2.22
C SER A 62 3.24 -6.34 -1.44
N LEU A 63 3.18 -6.35 -0.11
CA LEU A 63 4.16 -5.69 0.77
C LEU A 63 5.55 -6.34 0.67
N ALA A 64 5.63 -7.66 0.52
CA ALA A 64 6.90 -8.34 0.27
C ALA A 64 7.54 -7.92 -1.06
N LEU A 65 6.75 -7.68 -2.11
CA LEU A 65 7.25 -7.12 -3.37
C LEU A 65 7.79 -5.70 -3.20
N VAL A 66 7.16 -4.87 -2.38
CA VAL A 66 7.69 -3.53 -2.06
C VAL A 66 9.01 -3.65 -1.30
N ALA A 67 9.07 -4.49 -0.27
CA ALA A 67 10.27 -4.68 0.53
C ALA A 67 11.46 -5.22 -0.27
N THR A 68 11.21 -6.01 -1.32
CA THR A 68 12.26 -6.56 -2.20
C THR A 68 12.55 -5.68 -3.42
N GLY A 69 11.94 -4.50 -3.53
CA GLY A 69 12.11 -3.59 -4.67
C GLY A 69 11.47 -4.07 -5.98
N SER A 70 10.65 -5.12 -5.93
CA SER A 70 9.92 -5.65 -7.10
C SER A 70 8.64 -4.87 -7.42
N ALA A 71 8.09 -4.18 -6.44
CA ALA A 71 7.09 -3.13 -6.58
C ALA A 71 7.60 -1.87 -5.85
N ASP A 72 7.02 -0.72 -6.15
CA ASP A 72 7.47 0.55 -5.63
C ASP A 72 6.52 1.11 -4.56
N VAL A 73 5.25 0.84 -4.72
CA VAL A 73 4.16 1.28 -3.82
C VAL A 73 3.18 0.14 -3.61
N TYR A 74 2.71 -0.01 -2.38
CA TYR A 74 1.49 -0.75 -2.05
C TYR A 74 0.48 0.23 -1.47
N ALA A 75 -0.74 0.21 -1.97
CA ALA A 75 -1.81 1.06 -1.48
C ALA A 75 -3.14 0.29 -1.50
N GLU A 76 -3.84 0.28 -0.39
CA GLU A 76 -5.15 -0.36 -0.30
C GLU A 76 -6.05 0.36 0.71
N HIS A 77 -7.33 0.49 0.34
CA HIS A 77 -8.38 0.99 1.20
C HIS A 77 -9.27 -0.17 1.64
N ASN A 78 -9.76 -0.09 2.87
CA ASN A 78 -10.68 -1.10 3.44
C ASN A 78 -10.01 -2.47 3.66
N ILE A 79 -8.75 -2.47 4.11
CA ILE A 79 -7.97 -3.65 4.49
C ILE A 79 -7.92 -3.82 6.01
N MET A 80 -7.85 -5.05 6.49
CA MET A 80 -7.72 -5.30 7.92
C MET A 80 -6.27 -5.17 8.38
N PHE A 81 -6.06 -4.58 9.55
CA PHE A 81 -4.72 -4.32 10.07
C PHE A 81 -3.87 -5.59 10.22
N TRP A 82 -4.45 -6.71 10.60
CA TRP A 82 -3.73 -7.99 10.74
C TRP A 82 -3.22 -8.55 9.41
N ASP A 83 -3.81 -8.15 8.27
CA ASP A 83 -3.34 -8.57 6.94
C ASP A 83 -2.09 -7.81 6.49
N ILE A 84 -1.78 -6.68 7.12
CA ILE A 84 -0.70 -5.79 6.70
C ILE A 84 0.41 -5.59 7.74
N ALA A 85 0.13 -5.79 9.02
CA ALA A 85 1.04 -5.44 10.13
C ALA A 85 2.46 -6.03 9.95
N ALA A 86 2.57 -7.32 9.65
CA ALA A 86 3.85 -7.98 9.42
C ALA A 86 4.56 -7.44 8.17
N GLY A 87 3.81 -7.25 7.08
CA GLY A 87 4.36 -6.72 5.83
C GLY A 87 4.90 -5.30 5.97
N LEU A 88 4.21 -4.44 6.73
CA LEU A 88 4.66 -3.07 7.01
C LEU A 88 5.97 -3.06 7.82
N ALA A 89 6.10 -3.96 8.81
CA ALA A 89 7.35 -4.10 9.56
C ALA A 89 8.52 -4.50 8.64
N ILE A 90 8.27 -5.39 7.66
CA ILE A 90 9.27 -5.82 6.68
C ILE A 90 9.62 -4.67 5.73
N VAL A 91 8.65 -3.92 5.21
CA VAL A 91 8.90 -2.73 4.36
C VAL A 91 9.74 -1.71 5.10
N ASN A 92 9.40 -1.41 6.35
CA ASN A 92 10.19 -0.48 7.18
C ASN A 92 11.62 -1.00 7.41
N GLY A 93 11.78 -2.31 7.68
CA GLY A 93 13.09 -2.96 7.81
C GLY A 93 13.92 -2.92 6.52
N ALA A 94 13.27 -2.86 5.35
CA ALA A 94 13.89 -2.73 4.03
C ALA A 94 14.20 -1.26 3.63
N GLY A 95 13.93 -0.29 4.50
CA GLY A 95 14.17 1.14 4.24
C GLY A 95 13.01 1.87 3.56
N GLY A 96 11.86 1.25 3.45
CA GLY A 96 10.63 1.89 3.00
C GLY A 96 9.91 2.63 4.12
N THR A 97 8.81 3.30 3.77
CA THR A 97 7.92 4.01 4.69
C THR A 97 6.48 3.59 4.50
N PHE A 98 5.63 3.90 5.47
CA PHE A 98 4.20 3.69 5.32
C PHE A 98 3.38 4.72 6.10
N GLU A 99 2.14 4.92 5.66
CA GLU A 99 1.09 5.64 6.37
C GLU A 99 -0.11 4.72 6.60
N LEU A 100 -0.76 4.92 7.72
CA LEU A 100 -1.98 4.23 8.12
C LEU A 100 -3.04 5.23 8.54
N GLU A 101 -4.29 4.98 8.15
CA GLU A 101 -5.43 5.71 8.64
C GLU A 101 -6.52 4.73 9.09
N GLY A 102 -7.21 5.08 10.17
CA GLY A 102 -8.24 4.22 10.79
C GLY A 102 -7.70 3.24 11.81
N VAL A 103 -6.42 3.33 12.19
CA VAL A 103 -5.81 2.49 13.23
C VAL A 103 -5.43 3.33 14.44
N ASN A 104 -6.03 3.04 15.60
CA ASN A 104 -5.68 3.67 16.87
C ASN A 104 -4.86 2.69 17.72
N LEU A 105 -3.55 2.73 17.63
CA LEU A 105 -2.67 2.03 18.55
C LEU A 105 -2.48 2.91 19.81
N PRO A 106 -2.55 2.39 21.06
CA PRO A 106 -2.39 0.98 21.48
C PRO A 106 -3.67 0.23 21.87
N GLU A 107 -4.85 0.67 21.51
CA GLU A 107 -6.12 0.11 22.01
C GLU A 107 -6.47 -1.31 21.51
N GLY A 108 -5.50 -2.03 20.95
CA GLY A 108 -5.66 -3.42 20.53
C GLY A 108 -5.80 -3.60 19.00
N ILE A 109 -6.02 -4.84 18.59
CA ILE A 109 -6.27 -5.17 17.19
C ILE A 109 -7.68 -4.68 16.84
N HIS A 110 -7.74 -3.66 15.96
CA HIS A 110 -9.02 -3.09 15.54
C HIS A 110 -9.80 -4.05 14.65
N SER A 111 -11.09 -4.17 14.91
CA SER A 111 -12.03 -4.90 14.06
C SER A 111 -12.45 -4.11 12.81
N GLU A 112 -12.13 -2.82 12.76
CA GLU A 112 -12.49 -1.95 11.65
C GLU A 112 -11.39 -1.95 10.57
N PRO A 113 -11.78 -1.90 9.29
CA PRO A 113 -10.82 -1.80 8.21
C PRO A 113 -10.11 -0.45 8.18
N CYS A 114 -8.88 -0.45 7.72
CA CYS A 114 -8.04 0.73 7.61
C CYS A 114 -7.64 1.03 6.15
N THR A 115 -7.02 2.17 5.96
CA THR A 115 -6.36 2.57 4.70
C THR A 115 -4.85 2.56 4.91
N VAL A 116 -4.13 2.06 3.95
CA VAL A 116 -2.66 1.94 4.00
C VAL A 116 -2.02 2.39 2.69
N VAL A 117 -0.90 3.08 2.81
CA VAL A 117 0.06 3.30 1.72
C VAL A 117 1.44 2.98 2.24
N ALA A 118 2.17 2.11 1.56
CA ALA A 118 3.56 1.79 1.83
C ALA A 118 4.39 2.00 0.56
N SER A 119 5.60 2.55 0.68
CA SER A 119 6.41 2.89 -0.50
C SER A 119 7.91 2.78 -0.23
N ASN A 120 8.68 2.94 -1.30
CA ASN A 120 10.14 3.05 -1.28
C ASN A 120 10.65 4.40 -0.76
N ASN A 121 9.80 5.27 -0.22
CA ASN A 121 10.15 6.60 0.28
C ASN A 121 10.69 7.58 -0.80
N LYS A 122 10.37 7.38 -2.08
CA LYS A 122 10.79 8.24 -3.19
C LYS A 122 9.62 8.97 -3.86
N PHE A 123 8.38 8.60 -3.50
CA PHE A 123 7.17 9.17 -4.07
C PHE A 123 6.42 9.97 -3.01
N ASP A 124 5.82 11.07 -3.45
CA ASP A 124 4.80 11.78 -2.67
C ASP A 124 3.48 11.04 -2.81
N VAL A 125 3.29 10.02 -1.98
CA VAL A 125 2.10 9.19 -1.90
C VAL A 125 1.64 9.08 -0.45
N SER A 126 0.35 9.22 -0.23
CA SER A 126 -0.24 9.21 1.09
C SER A 126 -1.63 8.56 1.07
N VAL A 127 -2.15 8.26 2.25
CA VAL A 127 -3.52 7.72 2.40
C VAL A 127 -4.59 8.66 1.83
N THR A 128 -4.28 9.95 1.70
CA THR A 128 -5.19 10.95 1.10
C THR A 128 -5.49 10.69 -0.38
N MET A 129 -4.72 9.85 -1.06
CA MET A 129 -5.04 9.42 -2.43
C MET A 129 -6.41 8.73 -2.52
N PHE A 130 -6.92 8.20 -1.42
CA PHE A 130 -8.23 7.56 -1.33
C PHE A 130 -9.38 8.51 -0.91
N ASP A 131 -9.11 9.78 -0.59
CA ASP A 131 -10.11 10.71 -0.03
C ASP A 131 -11.33 10.89 -0.94
N LYS A 132 -11.10 11.07 -2.23
CA LYS A 132 -12.18 11.19 -3.21
C LYS A 132 -13.04 9.92 -3.27
N MET A 133 -12.41 8.74 -3.18
CA MET A 133 -13.10 7.46 -3.21
C MET A 133 -13.94 7.25 -1.94
N ARG A 134 -13.50 7.81 -0.82
CA ARG A 134 -14.19 7.77 0.48
C ARG A 134 -15.24 8.88 0.64
N GLY A 135 -15.35 9.79 -0.32
CA GLY A 135 -16.26 10.94 -0.23
C GLY A 135 -15.78 12.06 0.70
N LEU A 136 -14.47 12.11 1.02
CA LEU A 136 -13.85 13.11 1.90
C LEU A 136 -13.27 14.32 1.14
N ALA A 137 -13.28 14.28 -0.17
CA ALA A 137 -12.74 15.33 -1.04
C ALA A 137 -13.74 15.78 -2.12
#